data_acd72bf378e40809b16fec951819d394
#
_entry.id   acd72bf378e40809b16fec951819d394
#
_cell.length_a   1.000
_cell.length_b   1.000
_cell.length_c   1.000
_cell.angle_alpha   90.00
_cell.angle_beta   90.00
_cell.angle_gamma   90.00
#
_symmetry.space_group_name_H-M   'P 1'
#
loop_
_entity.id
_entity.type
_entity.pdbx_description
1 polymer ?
#
loop_
_entity_poly.entity_id
_entity_poly.type
_entity_poly.pdbx_seq_one_letter_code
_entity_poly.pdbx_strand_id
1 'polypeptide(L)'
;MRFNGAMPRIRLDLAYDGTFFSGWAAQPGLRTVEGVLTSALATVLREPVRLTVAERTDAGVHAAAQVAHLDVSPEAWAALPGRSERLPETALLARVAGVLAREAQESLARTPRGAGDVVVTGARTVPEAFDARFGALSRRYTYRIADAAAPRDPARRATVLWLPDALDVEAMDASARALLGEHDFLSYCKPREGATTIRTLRTLEWRRAEVGPDAGLVVLTVVADAFCHSMVRSLVGAGLAVGQGRKPDARTRQGAAPVAPPHGLTLEEVTYPADDELAAQAERARTTRRLSC
;
A
#
# COMPACT_ATOMS: atom_id res chain seq x y z
N MET A 1 -28.88 -12.66 9.53
CA MET A 1 -29.06 -12.11 8.17
C MET A 1 -29.15 -13.30 7.21
N ARG A 2 -30.23 -13.48 6.45
CA ARG A 2 -30.31 -14.55 5.45
C ARG A 2 -29.68 -14.00 4.18
N PHE A 3 -28.53 -14.54 3.78
CA PHE A 3 -27.94 -14.23 2.48
C PHE A 3 -28.81 -14.82 1.39
N ASN A 4 -29.31 -13.99 0.51
CA ASN A 4 -30.25 -14.33 -0.58
C ASN A 4 -29.51 -14.98 -1.76
N GLY A 5 -28.71 -16.02 -1.55
CA GLY A 5 -27.95 -16.76 -2.58
C GLY A 5 -26.76 -16.03 -3.21
N ALA A 6 -26.54 -14.73 -2.93
CA ALA A 6 -25.40 -13.99 -3.40
C ALA A 6 -24.17 -14.24 -2.50
N MET A 7 -23.00 -14.37 -3.11
CA MET A 7 -21.72 -14.50 -2.36
C MET A 7 -21.46 -13.21 -1.59
N PRO A 8 -21.30 -13.26 -0.25
CA PRO A 8 -20.94 -12.08 0.52
C PRO A 8 -19.55 -11.58 0.10
N ARG A 9 -19.47 -10.28 -0.18
CA ARG A 9 -18.20 -9.58 -0.40
C ARG A 9 -17.64 -9.09 0.91
N ILE A 10 -16.40 -9.47 1.19
CA ILE A 10 -15.72 -9.15 2.44
C ILE A 10 -14.58 -8.19 2.13
N ARG A 11 -14.62 -7.00 2.71
CA ARG A 11 -13.49 -6.08 2.78
C ARG A 11 -12.57 -6.51 3.91
N LEU A 12 -11.27 -6.51 3.62
CA LEU A 12 -10.19 -6.72 4.57
C LEU A 12 -9.35 -5.44 4.67
N ASP A 13 -9.12 -4.98 5.88
CA ASP A 13 -8.13 -3.96 6.18
C ASP A 13 -6.86 -4.66 6.68
N LEU A 14 -5.68 -4.26 6.16
CA LEU A 14 -4.43 -5.00 6.31
C LEU A 14 -3.28 -4.07 6.68
N ALA A 15 -2.34 -4.60 7.48
CA ALA A 15 -1.03 -3.99 7.68
C ALA A 15 0.06 -5.04 7.44
N TYR A 16 1.23 -4.64 6.94
CA TYR A 16 2.37 -5.53 6.77
C TYR A 16 3.72 -4.82 6.79
N ASP A 17 4.70 -5.53 7.34
CA ASP A 17 6.12 -5.23 7.15
C ASP A 17 6.58 -5.86 5.82
N GLY A 18 6.87 -5.02 4.84
CA GLY A 18 7.26 -5.46 3.50
C GLY A 18 8.67 -6.01 3.38
N THR A 19 9.50 -5.94 4.44
CA THR A 19 10.94 -6.22 4.41
C THR A 19 11.30 -7.55 3.75
N PHE A 20 10.52 -8.60 4.04
CA PHE A 20 10.79 -9.96 3.55
C PHE A 20 9.82 -10.42 2.46
N PHE A 21 9.12 -9.48 1.84
CA PHE A 21 8.22 -9.77 0.75
C PHE A 21 8.77 -9.30 -0.61
N SER A 22 8.59 -10.14 -1.62
CA SER A 22 8.83 -9.81 -3.03
C SER A 22 7.71 -8.95 -3.64
N GLY A 23 7.09 -8.11 -2.82
CA GLY A 23 5.97 -7.24 -3.15
C GLY A 23 4.62 -7.88 -2.86
N TRP A 24 3.57 -7.20 -3.32
CA TRP A 24 2.20 -7.67 -3.12
C TRP A 24 1.87 -8.89 -3.99
N ALA A 25 2.00 -8.75 -5.32
CA ALA A 25 1.43 -9.71 -6.29
C ALA A 25 2.07 -11.09 -6.19
N ALA A 26 1.24 -12.14 -6.20
CA ALA A 26 1.69 -13.53 -6.20
C ALA A 26 2.61 -13.83 -7.39
N GLN A 27 3.74 -14.49 -7.13
CA GLN A 27 4.75 -14.88 -8.10
C GLN A 27 5.26 -16.29 -7.77
N PRO A 28 5.47 -17.15 -8.76
CA PRO A 28 5.97 -18.51 -8.53
C PRO A 28 7.31 -18.51 -7.79
N GLY A 29 7.39 -19.29 -6.71
CA GLY A 29 8.63 -19.46 -5.94
C GLY A 29 9.05 -18.28 -5.06
N LEU A 30 8.25 -17.19 -5.01
CA LEU A 30 8.56 -16.03 -4.19
C LEU A 30 7.53 -15.85 -3.07
N ARG A 31 8.00 -15.43 -1.91
CA ARG A 31 7.15 -15.03 -0.79
C ARG A 31 6.58 -13.64 -1.06
N THR A 32 5.26 -13.53 -1.20
CA THR A 32 4.52 -12.31 -1.51
C THR A 32 3.36 -12.14 -0.56
N VAL A 33 2.92 -10.90 -0.32
CA VAL A 33 1.80 -10.62 0.60
C VAL A 33 0.52 -11.31 0.13
N GLU A 34 0.19 -11.21 -1.15
CA GLU A 34 -0.99 -11.87 -1.75
C GLU A 34 -0.92 -13.40 -1.62
N GLY A 35 0.26 -14.00 -1.86
CA GLY A 35 0.46 -15.45 -1.74
C GLY A 35 0.23 -15.96 -0.33
N VAL A 36 0.87 -15.34 0.66
CA VAL A 36 0.74 -15.68 2.09
C VAL A 36 -0.70 -15.47 2.57
N LEU A 37 -1.31 -14.34 2.25
CA LEU A 37 -2.67 -14.02 2.67
C LEU A 37 -3.71 -14.94 2.01
N THR A 38 -3.58 -15.21 0.71
CA THR A 38 -4.48 -16.12 -0.01
C THR A 38 -4.42 -17.54 0.57
N SER A 39 -3.22 -18.04 0.85
CA SER A 39 -3.03 -19.36 1.49
C SER A 39 -3.66 -19.44 2.88
N ALA A 40 -3.45 -18.38 3.70
CA ALA A 40 -4.04 -18.32 5.03
C ALA A 40 -5.57 -18.28 4.99
N LEU A 41 -6.14 -17.44 4.11
CA LEU A 41 -7.58 -17.34 3.93
C LEU A 41 -8.18 -18.64 3.39
N ALA A 42 -7.56 -19.27 2.37
CA ALA A 42 -8.02 -20.55 1.84
C ALA A 42 -8.01 -21.67 2.91
N THR A 43 -7.01 -21.68 3.78
CA THR A 43 -6.94 -22.61 4.93
C THR A 43 -8.10 -22.41 5.89
N VAL A 44 -8.44 -21.14 6.20
CA VAL A 44 -9.48 -20.81 7.19
C VAL A 44 -10.88 -21.01 6.61
N LEU A 45 -11.09 -20.60 5.36
CA LEU A 45 -12.38 -20.68 4.66
C LEU A 45 -12.65 -22.08 4.07
N ARG A 46 -11.59 -22.89 3.88
CA ARG A 46 -11.63 -24.22 3.25
C ARG A 46 -12.13 -24.20 1.81
N GLU A 47 -11.88 -23.11 1.11
CA GLU A 47 -12.19 -22.94 -0.31
C GLU A 47 -11.10 -22.10 -0.98
N PRO A 48 -10.95 -22.17 -2.32
CA PRO A 48 -10.04 -21.28 -3.06
C PRO A 48 -10.45 -19.81 -2.90
N VAL A 49 -9.46 -18.95 -2.71
CA VAL A 49 -9.66 -17.51 -2.49
C VAL A 49 -9.00 -16.71 -3.60
N ARG A 50 -9.69 -15.68 -4.07
CA ARG A 50 -9.14 -14.66 -4.97
C ARG A 50 -9.25 -13.29 -4.34
N LEU A 51 -8.12 -12.59 -4.25
CA LEU A 51 -8.06 -11.24 -3.69
C LEU A 51 -8.07 -10.18 -4.79
N THR A 52 -8.76 -9.08 -4.53
CA THR A 52 -8.63 -7.82 -5.26
C THR A 52 -8.11 -6.78 -4.30
N VAL A 53 -6.95 -6.20 -4.60
CA VAL A 53 -6.25 -5.24 -3.73
C VAL A 53 -6.40 -3.81 -4.23
N ALA A 54 -6.44 -2.84 -3.31
CA ALA A 54 -6.52 -1.42 -3.63
C ALA A 54 -5.27 -0.91 -4.36
N GLU A 55 -4.09 -1.33 -3.90
CA GLU A 55 -2.81 -0.88 -4.44
C GLU A 55 -1.78 -2.01 -4.35
N ARG A 56 -1.02 -2.26 -5.43
CA ARG A 56 0.09 -3.21 -5.42
C ARG A 56 1.36 -2.51 -4.97
N THR A 57 1.92 -2.92 -3.85
CA THR A 57 3.20 -2.43 -3.37
C THR A 57 4.36 -3.20 -3.99
N ASP A 58 5.48 -2.50 -4.24
CA ASP A 58 6.74 -3.11 -4.70
C ASP A 58 7.39 -3.96 -3.59
N ALA A 59 8.38 -4.78 -3.94
CA ALA A 59 9.19 -5.52 -2.98
C ALA A 59 9.81 -4.59 -1.93
N GLY A 60 9.72 -4.94 -0.66
CA GLY A 60 10.26 -4.18 0.46
C GLY A 60 9.43 -2.95 0.88
N VAL A 61 8.29 -2.68 0.26
CA VAL A 61 7.39 -1.57 0.63
C VAL A 61 6.39 -2.03 1.67
N HIS A 62 6.19 -1.22 2.71
CA HIS A 62 5.29 -1.50 3.84
C HIS A 62 3.87 -0.98 3.60
N ALA A 63 2.94 -1.44 4.41
CA ALA A 63 1.60 -0.86 4.49
C ALA A 63 1.10 -0.84 5.94
N ALA A 64 0.58 0.30 6.36
CA ALA A 64 -0.16 0.47 7.61
C ALA A 64 -1.67 0.29 7.42
N ALA A 65 -2.19 0.62 6.22
CA ALA A 65 -3.61 0.52 5.91
C ALA A 65 -3.86 0.13 4.44
N GLN A 66 -3.45 -1.08 4.06
CA GLN A 66 -3.83 -1.70 2.79
C GLN A 66 -5.26 -2.19 2.86
N VAL A 67 -5.97 -2.19 1.73
CA VAL A 67 -7.32 -2.73 1.61
C VAL A 67 -7.37 -3.77 0.50
N ALA A 68 -8.02 -4.89 0.79
CA ALA A 68 -8.37 -5.90 -0.20
C ALA A 68 -9.84 -6.31 -0.04
N HIS A 69 -10.38 -6.98 -1.04
CA HIS A 69 -11.65 -7.69 -0.91
C HIS A 69 -11.60 -9.07 -1.55
N LEU A 70 -12.51 -9.92 -1.10
CA LEU A 70 -12.78 -11.23 -1.67
C LEU A 70 -14.28 -11.50 -1.61
N ASP A 71 -14.75 -12.39 -2.48
CA ASP A 71 -16.07 -12.98 -2.41
C ASP A 71 -15.95 -14.38 -1.78
N VAL A 72 -16.83 -14.73 -0.86
CA VAL A 72 -16.81 -15.98 -0.07
C VAL A 72 -18.13 -16.70 -0.27
N SER A 73 -18.13 -18.04 -0.29
CA SER A 73 -19.38 -18.76 -0.31
C SER A 73 -20.20 -18.51 0.97
N PRO A 74 -21.55 -18.41 0.89
CA PRO A 74 -22.39 -18.25 2.08
C PRO A 74 -22.15 -19.33 3.13
N GLU A 75 -21.90 -20.54 2.67
CA GLU A 75 -21.65 -21.73 3.50
C GLU A 75 -20.33 -21.61 4.27
N ALA A 76 -19.23 -21.24 3.60
CA ALA A 76 -17.93 -21.04 4.23
C ALA A 76 -17.98 -19.87 5.22
N TRP A 77 -18.67 -18.77 4.86
CA TRP A 77 -18.83 -17.62 5.73
C TRP A 77 -19.61 -17.96 7.00
N ALA A 78 -20.75 -18.63 6.85
CA ALA A 78 -21.59 -19.07 7.97
C ALA A 78 -20.91 -20.12 8.88
N ALA A 79 -19.99 -20.93 8.35
CA ALA A 79 -19.26 -21.95 9.09
C ALA A 79 -18.10 -21.39 9.94
N LEU A 80 -17.66 -20.14 9.70
CA LEU A 80 -16.52 -19.54 10.40
C LEU A 80 -16.64 -19.51 11.92
N PRO A 81 -17.79 -19.16 12.54
CA PRO A 81 -17.91 -19.17 13.99
C PRO A 81 -17.75 -20.57 14.62
N GLY A 82 -18.00 -21.64 13.86
CA GLY A 82 -18.03 -22.99 14.37
C GLY A 82 -19.11 -23.17 15.45
N ARG A 83 -18.72 -23.60 16.65
CA ARG A 83 -19.62 -23.75 17.80
C ARG A 83 -19.73 -22.51 18.68
N SER A 84 -19.06 -21.39 18.31
CA SER A 84 -19.08 -20.15 19.08
C SER A 84 -20.18 -19.21 18.58
N GLU A 85 -20.61 -18.29 19.45
CA GLU A 85 -21.57 -17.22 19.11
C GLU A 85 -20.90 -15.99 18.49
N ARG A 86 -19.62 -16.09 18.09
CA ARG A 86 -18.88 -14.98 17.49
C ARG A 86 -19.45 -14.65 16.11
N LEU A 87 -19.34 -13.40 15.71
CA LEU A 87 -19.60 -12.99 14.33
C LEU A 87 -18.56 -13.63 13.38
N PRO A 88 -18.94 -13.96 12.14
CA PRO A 88 -18.01 -14.52 11.14
C PRO A 88 -16.75 -13.66 10.96
N GLU A 89 -16.88 -12.34 10.94
CA GLU A 89 -15.77 -11.38 10.83
C GLU A 89 -14.75 -11.56 11.97
N THR A 90 -15.23 -11.64 13.21
CA THR A 90 -14.38 -11.83 14.39
C THR A 90 -13.70 -13.20 14.37
N ALA A 91 -14.42 -14.23 13.93
CA ALA A 91 -13.87 -15.58 13.81
C ALA A 91 -12.80 -15.65 12.70
N LEU A 92 -13.03 -14.97 11.56
CA LEU A 92 -12.06 -14.86 10.47
C LEU A 92 -10.76 -14.22 10.97
N LEU A 93 -10.83 -13.04 11.60
CA LEU A 93 -9.66 -12.33 12.14
C LEU A 93 -8.82 -13.20 13.06
N ALA A 94 -9.46 -13.85 14.05
CA ALA A 94 -8.75 -14.67 15.02
C ALA A 94 -8.06 -15.89 14.38
N ARG A 95 -8.73 -16.56 13.42
CA ARG A 95 -8.18 -17.75 12.75
C ARG A 95 -7.06 -17.40 11.79
N VAL A 96 -7.26 -16.36 10.97
CA VAL A 96 -6.26 -15.90 10.02
C VAL A 96 -5.00 -15.42 10.74
N ALA A 97 -5.13 -14.69 11.86
CA ALA A 97 -3.99 -14.27 12.67
C ALA A 97 -3.12 -15.45 13.12
N GLY A 98 -3.76 -16.57 13.56
CA GLY A 98 -3.03 -17.77 13.96
C GLY A 98 -2.28 -18.46 12.82
N VAL A 99 -2.88 -18.47 11.61
CA VAL A 99 -2.23 -19.06 10.41
C VAL A 99 -1.07 -18.18 9.95
N LEU A 100 -1.27 -16.86 9.87
CA LEU A 100 -0.23 -15.90 9.48
C LEU A 100 0.96 -15.88 10.44
N ALA A 101 0.71 -15.96 11.75
CA ALA A 101 1.78 -16.04 12.75
C ALA A 101 2.61 -17.33 12.63
N ARG A 102 1.98 -18.46 12.29
CA ARG A 102 2.69 -19.73 12.05
C ARG A 102 3.52 -19.65 10.78
N GLU A 103 2.94 -19.15 9.68
CA GLU A 103 3.65 -18.96 8.42
C GLU A 103 4.92 -18.09 8.61
N ALA A 104 4.80 -16.97 9.33
CA ALA A 104 5.93 -16.10 9.61
C ALA A 104 7.03 -16.80 10.45
N GLN A 105 6.66 -17.64 11.42
CA GLN A 105 7.62 -18.42 12.20
C GLN A 105 8.35 -19.49 11.38
N GLU A 106 7.67 -20.08 10.39
CA GLU A 106 8.27 -21.08 9.48
C GLU A 106 9.14 -20.43 8.40
N SER A 107 8.76 -19.23 7.93
CA SER A 107 9.42 -18.55 6.81
C SER A 107 10.54 -17.60 7.24
N LEU A 108 10.48 -17.04 8.44
CA LEU A 108 11.37 -16.00 8.91
C LEU A 108 12.18 -16.43 10.14
N ALA A 109 13.50 -16.30 10.07
CA ALA A 109 14.36 -16.53 11.21
C ALA A 109 14.09 -15.49 12.33
N ARG A 110 13.98 -15.95 13.59
CA ARG A 110 13.86 -15.11 14.78
C ARG A 110 12.57 -14.27 14.87
N THR A 111 11.48 -14.71 14.28
CA THR A 111 10.17 -14.09 14.47
C THR A 111 9.67 -14.33 15.90
N PRO A 112 9.24 -13.29 16.65
CA PRO A 112 8.64 -13.48 17.97
C PRO A 112 7.40 -14.38 17.89
N ARG A 113 7.21 -15.22 18.90
CA ARG A 113 6.06 -16.15 18.94
C ARG A 113 4.74 -15.38 18.88
N GLY A 114 3.86 -15.79 17.97
CA GLY A 114 2.54 -15.17 17.79
C GLY A 114 2.56 -13.88 16.97
N ALA A 115 3.75 -13.40 16.52
CA ALA A 115 3.85 -12.26 15.63
C ALA A 115 3.88 -12.73 14.15
N GLY A 116 3.17 -11.99 13.30
CA GLY A 116 3.24 -12.11 11.85
C GLY A 116 3.71 -10.79 11.25
N ASP A 117 4.31 -10.85 10.07
CA ASP A 117 4.65 -9.67 9.30
C ASP A 117 3.52 -9.22 8.35
N VAL A 118 2.39 -9.96 8.34
CA VAL A 118 1.10 -9.56 7.77
C VAL A 118 0.02 -9.71 8.82
N VAL A 119 -0.81 -8.68 8.98
CA VAL A 119 -1.94 -8.67 9.92
C VAL A 119 -3.20 -8.22 9.20
N VAL A 120 -4.29 -8.98 9.33
CA VAL A 120 -5.63 -8.53 8.98
C VAL A 120 -6.19 -7.76 10.18
N THR A 121 -6.24 -6.45 10.08
CA THR A 121 -6.65 -5.55 11.18
C THR A 121 -8.16 -5.37 11.26
N GLY A 122 -8.86 -5.62 10.15
CA GLY A 122 -10.32 -5.54 10.08
C GLY A 122 -10.90 -6.41 8.98
N ALA A 123 -12.12 -6.91 9.21
CA ALA A 123 -12.93 -7.60 8.22
C ALA A 123 -14.38 -7.15 8.35
N ARG A 124 -15.04 -6.84 7.24
CA ARG A 124 -16.47 -6.49 7.24
C ARG A 124 -17.14 -6.88 5.93
N THR A 125 -18.39 -7.27 6.01
CA THR A 125 -19.25 -7.43 4.83
C THR A 125 -19.53 -6.07 4.21
N VAL A 126 -19.44 -5.96 2.89
CA VAL A 126 -19.65 -4.73 2.12
C VAL A 126 -20.60 -5.00 0.95
N PRO A 127 -21.22 -3.93 0.36
CA PRO A 127 -22.01 -4.07 -0.84
C PRO A 127 -21.23 -4.72 -1.99
N GLU A 128 -21.91 -5.45 -2.88
CA GLU A 128 -21.32 -6.08 -4.07
C GLU A 128 -20.60 -5.06 -4.98
N ALA A 129 -21.07 -3.81 -4.99
CA ALA A 129 -20.46 -2.71 -5.72
C ALA A 129 -19.09 -2.28 -5.20
N PHE A 130 -18.70 -2.71 -3.99
CA PHE A 130 -17.38 -2.40 -3.44
C PHE A 130 -16.26 -3.05 -4.26
N ASP A 131 -15.40 -2.25 -4.82
CA ASP A 131 -14.16 -2.70 -5.50
C ASP A 131 -12.97 -2.05 -4.82
N ALA A 132 -12.11 -2.86 -4.17
CA ALA A 132 -10.96 -2.32 -3.45
C ALA A 132 -10.03 -1.51 -4.35
N ARG A 133 -9.88 -1.86 -5.63
CA ARG A 133 -9.00 -1.20 -6.57
C ARG A 133 -9.64 0.03 -7.22
N PHE A 134 -10.79 -0.18 -7.87
CA PHE A 134 -11.44 0.86 -8.68
C PHE A 134 -12.40 1.73 -7.86
N GLY A 135 -12.86 1.25 -6.71
CA GLY A 135 -13.69 2.03 -5.79
C GLY A 135 -12.91 3.08 -5.00
N ALA A 136 -11.59 2.97 -4.90
CA ALA A 136 -10.81 3.90 -4.09
C ALA A 136 -10.70 5.30 -4.70
N LEU A 137 -10.89 6.32 -3.85
CA LEU A 137 -10.79 7.75 -4.19
C LEU A 137 -9.35 8.25 -4.17
N SER A 138 -8.56 7.78 -3.22
CA SER A 138 -7.16 8.16 -3.08
C SER A 138 -6.34 7.12 -2.32
N ARG A 139 -5.03 7.22 -2.45
CA ARG A 139 -4.01 6.50 -1.68
C ARG A 139 -3.06 7.53 -1.11
N ARG A 140 -2.67 7.36 0.16
CA ARG A 140 -1.66 8.18 0.83
C ARG A 140 -0.48 7.30 1.19
N TYR A 141 0.69 7.76 0.78
CA TYR A 141 1.97 7.18 1.17
C TYR A 141 2.78 8.17 1.99
N THR A 142 3.64 7.65 2.86
CA THR A 142 4.73 8.39 3.46
C THR A 142 6.06 7.74 3.13
N TYR A 143 7.11 8.56 3.00
CA TYR A 143 8.48 8.11 2.90
C TYR A 143 9.32 8.80 3.97
N ARG A 144 10.07 8.01 4.74
CA ARG A 144 10.81 8.48 5.92
C ARG A 144 12.30 8.40 5.70
N ILE A 145 13.01 9.49 6.04
CA ILE A 145 14.47 9.62 5.86
C ILE A 145 15.07 10.16 7.13
N ALA A 146 16.12 9.49 7.63
CA ALA A 146 17.04 10.02 8.62
C ALA A 146 18.30 10.51 7.87
N ASP A 147 18.39 11.82 7.65
CA ASP A 147 19.56 12.48 7.09
C ASP A 147 20.61 12.79 8.16
N ALA A 148 21.67 13.53 7.85
CA ALA A 148 22.73 13.85 8.81
C ALA A 148 22.26 14.59 10.07
N ALA A 149 21.14 15.33 9.97
CA ALA A 149 20.57 16.10 11.09
C ALA A 149 19.57 15.31 11.94
N ALA A 150 19.15 14.11 11.48
CA ALA A 150 18.14 13.31 12.15
C ALA A 150 18.74 12.22 13.06
N PRO A 151 18.09 11.86 14.17
CA PRO A 151 18.51 10.73 14.99
C PRO A 151 18.33 9.41 14.20
N ARG A 152 19.32 8.52 14.30
CA ARG A 152 19.24 7.17 13.75
C ARG A 152 18.77 6.20 14.82
N ASP A 153 17.58 5.66 14.64
CA ASP A 153 16.99 4.65 15.51
C ASP A 153 17.14 3.25 14.91
N PRO A 154 17.95 2.36 15.52
CA PRO A 154 18.12 0.99 15.03
C PRO A 154 16.82 0.18 14.98
N ALA A 155 15.84 0.47 15.84
CA ALA A 155 14.55 -0.20 15.83
C ALA A 155 13.72 0.15 14.57
N ARG A 156 14.01 1.27 13.94
CA ARG A 156 13.32 1.76 12.73
C ARG A 156 14.12 1.56 11.43
N ARG A 157 15.26 0.89 11.48
CA ARG A 157 16.15 0.71 10.31
C ARG A 157 15.49 0.06 9.10
N ALA A 158 14.43 -0.72 9.33
CA ALA A 158 13.69 -1.38 8.27
C ALA A 158 12.60 -0.48 7.62
N THR A 159 12.27 0.67 8.23
CA THR A 159 11.19 1.56 7.80
C THR A 159 11.62 3.02 7.58
N VAL A 160 12.92 3.31 7.72
CA VAL A 160 13.50 4.64 7.56
C VAL A 160 14.78 4.54 6.73
N LEU A 161 14.87 5.30 5.65
CA LEU A 161 16.10 5.41 4.86
C LEU A 161 17.13 6.26 5.65
N TRP A 162 18.34 5.73 5.84
CA TRP A 162 19.43 6.49 6.45
C TRP A 162 20.36 7.06 5.38
N LEU A 163 20.61 8.37 5.45
CA LEU A 163 21.54 9.08 4.57
C LEU A 163 22.67 9.73 5.39
N PRO A 164 23.90 9.76 4.85
CA PRO A 164 25.03 10.42 5.52
C PRO A 164 24.98 11.95 5.41
N ASP A 165 24.35 12.47 4.35
CA ASP A 165 24.32 13.88 4.01
C ASP A 165 23.07 14.57 4.55
N ALA A 166 23.19 15.88 4.87
CA ALA A 166 22.03 16.71 5.17
C ALA A 166 21.23 17.00 3.89
N LEU A 167 19.93 17.17 4.02
CA LEU A 167 19.01 17.49 2.93
C LEU A 167 18.48 18.91 3.05
N ASP A 168 18.44 19.63 1.93
CA ASP A 168 17.71 20.89 1.80
C ASP A 168 16.21 20.58 1.59
N VAL A 169 15.48 20.50 2.71
CA VAL A 169 14.06 20.13 2.70
C VAL A 169 13.19 21.21 2.07
N GLU A 170 13.57 22.48 2.18
CA GLU A 170 12.84 23.61 1.58
C GLU A 170 12.93 23.55 0.05
N ALA A 171 14.12 23.29 -0.50
CA ALA A 171 14.30 23.09 -1.92
C ALA A 171 13.54 21.85 -2.43
N MET A 172 13.52 20.76 -1.66
CA MET A 172 12.74 19.56 -1.98
C MET A 172 11.24 19.88 -2.08
N ASP A 173 10.67 20.59 -1.09
CA ASP A 173 9.25 20.96 -1.07
C ASP A 173 8.91 21.95 -2.19
N ALA A 174 9.75 22.95 -2.41
CA ALA A 174 9.55 23.92 -3.49
C ALA A 174 9.50 23.22 -4.87
N SER A 175 10.38 22.24 -5.10
CA SER A 175 10.39 21.47 -6.36
C SER A 175 9.17 20.57 -6.53
N ALA A 176 8.63 20.05 -5.42
CA ALA A 176 7.48 19.16 -5.42
C ALA A 176 6.18 19.87 -5.85
N ARG A 177 6.02 21.15 -5.52
CA ARG A 177 4.81 21.93 -5.83
C ARG A 177 4.48 21.99 -7.32
N ALA A 178 5.48 21.97 -8.19
CA ALA A 178 5.29 21.97 -9.65
C ALA A 178 4.66 20.68 -10.19
N LEU A 179 4.61 19.62 -9.39
CA LEU A 179 4.04 18.32 -9.77
C LEU A 179 2.62 18.11 -9.24
N LEU A 180 2.07 19.08 -8.51
CA LEU A 180 0.68 19.01 -8.01
C LEU A 180 -0.31 19.16 -9.18
N GLY A 181 -1.45 18.48 -9.07
CA GLY A 181 -2.50 18.46 -10.09
C GLY A 181 -2.41 17.26 -11.02
N GLU A 182 -3.08 17.35 -12.16
CA GLU A 182 -3.12 16.31 -13.17
C GLU A 182 -1.97 16.48 -14.17
N HIS A 183 -1.12 15.45 -14.27
CA HIS A 183 0.03 15.41 -15.18
C HIS A 183 0.23 14.01 -15.75
N ASP A 184 0.98 13.95 -16.86
CA ASP A 184 1.55 12.70 -17.34
C ASP A 184 2.87 12.41 -16.60
N PHE A 185 2.84 11.41 -15.71
CA PHE A 185 3.99 10.98 -14.92
C PHE A 185 4.84 9.91 -15.61
N LEU A 186 4.87 9.84 -16.94
CA LEU A 186 5.62 8.83 -17.69
C LEU A 186 7.09 8.75 -17.26
N SER A 187 7.75 9.88 -16.99
CA SER A 187 9.15 9.94 -16.54
C SER A 187 9.37 9.33 -15.14
N TYR A 188 8.33 9.28 -14.32
CA TYR A 188 8.37 8.72 -12.97
C TYR A 188 7.84 7.28 -12.90
N CYS A 189 7.33 6.74 -14.00
CA CYS A 189 6.69 5.42 -14.03
C CYS A 189 7.52 4.41 -14.80
N LYS A 190 7.46 3.14 -14.38
CA LYS A 190 7.82 2.04 -15.26
C LYS A 190 6.63 1.80 -16.20
N PRO A 191 6.77 2.05 -17.52
CA PRO A 191 5.67 1.88 -18.47
C PRO A 191 5.11 0.45 -18.43
N ARG A 192 3.80 0.33 -18.63
CA ARG A 192 3.10 -0.94 -18.72
C ARG A 192 2.08 -0.85 -19.86
N GLU A 193 2.07 -1.84 -20.71
CA GLU A 193 1.11 -1.92 -21.82
C GLU A 193 -0.34 -1.86 -21.31
N GLY A 194 -1.17 -1.07 -21.97
CA GLY A 194 -2.58 -0.86 -21.60
C GLY A 194 -2.85 -0.02 -20.36
N ALA A 195 -1.81 0.58 -19.73
CA ALA A 195 -1.98 1.46 -18.57
C ALA A 195 -1.57 2.89 -18.89
N THR A 196 -2.40 3.87 -18.53
CA THR A 196 -2.06 5.30 -18.61
C THR A 196 -1.14 5.70 -17.46
N THR A 197 -0.29 6.71 -17.71
CA THR A 197 0.59 7.34 -16.71
C THR A 197 0.05 8.68 -16.20
N ILE A 198 -1.13 9.09 -16.67
CA ILE A 198 -1.81 10.30 -16.21
C ILE A 198 -2.37 10.08 -14.83
N ARG A 199 -1.96 10.94 -13.86
CA ARG A 199 -2.37 10.88 -12.44
C ARG A 199 -2.63 12.27 -11.91
N THR A 200 -3.46 12.35 -10.87
CA THR A 200 -3.71 13.59 -10.15
C THR A 200 -3.07 13.52 -8.78
N LEU A 201 -1.95 14.24 -8.58
CA LEU A 201 -1.37 14.42 -7.25
C LEU A 201 -2.14 15.52 -6.50
N ARG A 202 -2.72 15.15 -5.37
CA ARG A 202 -3.46 16.05 -4.48
C ARG A 202 -2.55 16.66 -3.43
N THR A 203 -1.54 15.89 -2.99
CA THR A 203 -0.53 16.31 -2.02
C THR A 203 0.81 15.74 -2.44
N LEU A 204 1.85 16.54 -2.38
CA LEU A 204 3.24 16.15 -2.49
C LEU A 204 4.06 17.13 -1.65
N GLU A 205 4.30 16.79 -0.37
CA GLU A 205 4.85 17.67 0.64
C GLU A 205 6.06 17.03 1.30
N TRP A 206 7.17 17.78 1.33
CA TRP A 206 8.35 17.44 2.08
C TRP A 206 8.45 18.32 3.33
N ARG A 207 8.66 17.70 4.48
CA ARG A 207 8.87 18.44 5.73
C ARG A 207 9.82 17.70 6.66
N ARG A 208 10.49 18.44 7.52
CA ARG A 208 11.12 17.86 8.71
C ARG A 208 10.05 17.77 9.80
N ALA A 209 9.80 16.59 10.33
CA ALA A 209 8.83 16.39 11.39
C ALA A 209 9.36 16.98 12.71
N GLU A 210 8.58 17.83 13.36
CA GLU A 210 8.99 18.49 14.61
C GLU A 210 8.58 17.68 15.85
N VAL A 211 7.47 16.97 15.76
CA VAL A 211 6.85 16.25 16.87
C VAL A 211 6.40 14.84 16.46
N GLY A 212 6.07 14.02 17.45
CA GLY A 212 5.54 12.67 17.26
C GLY A 212 6.61 11.62 16.95
N PRO A 213 6.20 10.44 16.49
CA PRO A 213 7.12 9.31 16.29
C PRO A 213 8.15 9.56 15.18
N ASP A 214 7.91 10.50 14.28
CA ASP A 214 8.80 10.86 13.17
C ASP A 214 9.65 12.11 13.47
N ALA A 215 9.66 12.62 14.72
CA ALA A 215 10.40 13.83 15.09
C ALA A 215 11.88 13.77 14.63
N GLY A 216 12.35 14.81 13.96
CA GLY A 216 13.67 14.94 13.38
C GLY A 216 13.81 14.35 11.97
N LEU A 217 12.97 13.42 11.56
CA LEU A 217 13.04 12.82 10.22
C LEU A 217 12.55 13.79 9.13
N VAL A 218 13.13 13.65 7.94
CA VAL A 218 12.57 14.21 6.71
C VAL A 218 11.48 13.25 6.21
N VAL A 219 10.27 13.77 6.04
CA VAL A 219 9.10 12.98 5.67
C VAL A 219 8.47 13.54 4.41
N LEU A 220 8.30 12.68 3.39
CA LEU A 220 7.39 12.94 2.28
C LEU A 220 6.00 12.45 2.64
N THR A 221 4.99 13.27 2.38
CA THR A 221 3.59 12.84 2.29
C THR A 221 3.13 13.01 0.85
N VAL A 222 2.61 11.94 0.24
CA VAL A 222 2.05 11.99 -1.11
C VAL A 222 0.66 11.37 -1.14
N VAL A 223 -0.30 12.09 -1.75
CA VAL A 223 -1.68 11.65 -1.96
C VAL A 223 -2.02 11.78 -3.43
N ALA A 224 -2.53 10.72 -4.02
CA ALA A 224 -3.01 10.71 -5.40
C ALA A 224 -4.26 9.82 -5.54
N ASP A 225 -4.95 10.00 -6.63
CA ASP A 225 -6.06 9.14 -7.06
C ASP A 225 -5.61 7.72 -7.41
N ALA A 226 -4.40 7.55 -7.95
CA ALA A 226 -3.71 6.27 -8.18
C ALA A 226 -2.21 6.53 -8.41
N PHE A 227 -1.41 5.49 -8.31
CA PHE A 227 0.02 5.54 -8.65
C PHE A 227 0.33 4.51 -9.75
N CYS A 228 1.27 4.85 -10.64
CA CYS A 228 1.85 3.87 -11.55
C CYS A 228 3.10 3.20 -10.93
N HIS A 229 3.53 2.11 -11.53
CA HIS A 229 4.61 1.27 -11.00
C HIS A 229 5.86 2.08 -10.64
N SER A 230 6.32 2.00 -9.41
CA SER A 230 7.46 2.69 -8.79
C SER A 230 7.38 4.23 -8.77
N MET A 231 6.21 4.82 -9.07
CA MET A 231 6.06 6.28 -9.19
C MET A 231 6.48 7.00 -7.91
N VAL A 232 5.97 6.61 -6.75
CA VAL A 232 6.30 7.28 -5.48
C VAL A 232 7.80 7.23 -5.21
N ARG A 233 8.43 6.08 -5.39
CA ARG A 233 9.87 5.91 -5.20
C ARG A 233 10.71 6.73 -6.20
N SER A 234 10.21 6.91 -7.43
CA SER A 234 10.84 7.79 -8.42
C SER A 234 10.71 9.26 -8.03
N LEU A 235 9.55 9.69 -7.50
CA LEU A 235 9.35 11.03 -6.95
C LEU A 235 10.30 11.29 -5.76
N VAL A 236 10.44 10.31 -4.86
CA VAL A 236 11.42 10.38 -3.76
C VAL A 236 12.84 10.53 -4.28
N GLY A 237 13.24 9.74 -5.27
CA GLY A 237 14.57 9.83 -5.87
C GLY A 237 14.85 11.21 -6.46
N ALA A 238 13.87 11.81 -7.14
CA ALA A 238 13.97 13.16 -7.67
C ALA A 238 14.10 14.20 -6.53
N GLY A 239 13.27 14.10 -5.49
CA GLY A 239 13.36 14.94 -4.30
C GLY A 239 14.71 14.86 -3.61
N LEU A 240 15.25 13.63 -3.42
CA LEU A 240 16.59 13.43 -2.87
C LEU A 240 17.70 14.08 -3.69
N ALA A 241 17.60 14.01 -5.03
CA ALA A 241 18.56 14.68 -5.90
C ALA A 241 18.53 16.21 -5.69
N VAL A 242 17.33 16.80 -5.59
CA VAL A 242 17.18 18.24 -5.30
C VAL A 242 17.74 18.58 -3.91
N GLY A 243 17.37 17.82 -2.87
CA GLY A 243 17.85 18.03 -1.50
C GLY A 243 19.37 17.93 -1.35
N GLN A 244 20.04 17.22 -2.27
CA GLN A 244 21.50 17.12 -2.38
C GLN A 244 22.10 18.16 -3.36
N GLY A 245 21.35 19.19 -3.77
CA GLY A 245 21.82 20.25 -4.67
C GLY A 245 21.94 19.86 -6.14
N ARG A 246 21.39 18.70 -6.56
CA ARG A 246 21.40 18.25 -7.95
C ARG A 246 20.09 18.66 -8.65
N LYS A 247 20.15 18.86 -9.96
CA LYS A 247 18.96 19.13 -10.80
C LYS A 247 18.65 17.88 -11.63
N PRO A 248 17.68 17.05 -11.22
CA PRO A 248 17.28 15.90 -12.03
C PRO A 248 16.61 16.37 -13.32
N ASP A 249 16.93 15.74 -14.45
CA ASP A 249 16.20 15.95 -15.71
C ASP A 249 14.93 15.08 -15.70
N ALA A 250 13.80 15.69 -15.36
CA ALA A 250 12.50 15.02 -15.32
C ALA A 250 11.87 14.78 -16.71
N ARG A 251 12.53 15.17 -17.81
CA ARG A 251 11.98 15.01 -19.18
C ARG A 251 12.05 13.58 -19.67
N THR A 252 12.98 12.80 -19.18
CA THR A 252 13.13 11.39 -19.54
C THR A 252 13.36 10.54 -18.32
N ARG A 253 12.90 9.27 -18.34
CA ARG A 253 13.19 8.33 -17.26
C ARG A 253 14.69 8.03 -17.10
N GLN A 254 15.48 8.13 -18.17
CA GLN A 254 16.92 7.91 -18.16
C GLN A 254 17.69 9.08 -17.52
N GLY A 255 17.14 10.31 -17.62
CA GLY A 255 17.66 11.50 -16.93
C GLY A 255 17.09 11.71 -15.54
N ALA A 256 16.07 10.92 -15.14
CA ALA A 256 15.50 10.96 -13.82
C ALA A 256 16.50 10.44 -12.77
N ALA A 257 16.38 10.92 -11.55
CA ALA A 257 17.15 10.42 -10.42
C ALA A 257 16.90 8.92 -10.20
N PRO A 258 17.83 8.18 -9.58
CA PRO A 258 17.63 6.77 -9.23
C PRO A 258 16.39 6.58 -8.38
N VAL A 259 15.67 5.48 -8.61
CA VAL A 259 14.50 5.11 -7.81
C VAL A 259 14.93 4.86 -6.37
N ALA A 260 14.27 5.53 -5.41
CA ALA A 260 14.62 5.41 -4.00
C ALA A 260 14.42 3.98 -3.47
N PRO A 261 15.18 3.55 -2.43
CA PRO A 261 15.00 2.27 -1.76
C PRO A 261 13.56 2.07 -1.27
N PRO A 262 13.02 0.84 -1.25
CA PRO A 262 11.62 0.61 -0.90
C PRO A 262 11.33 0.78 0.60
N HIS A 263 12.27 0.46 1.47
CA HIS A 263 12.06 0.32 2.92
C HIS A 263 11.67 1.62 3.66
N GLY A 264 11.89 2.81 3.07
CA GLY A 264 11.38 4.05 3.63
C GLY A 264 9.90 4.31 3.32
N LEU A 265 9.30 3.53 2.41
CA LEU A 265 7.95 3.76 1.88
C LEU A 265 6.89 2.93 2.60
N THR A 266 5.83 3.61 3.05
CA THR A 266 4.67 2.97 3.67
C THR A 266 3.37 3.47 3.03
N LEU A 267 2.47 2.56 2.63
CA LEU A 267 1.08 2.88 2.30
C LEU A 267 0.32 3.13 3.60
N GLU A 268 -0.09 4.37 3.84
CA GLU A 268 -0.69 4.81 5.11
C GLU A 268 -2.21 4.81 5.08
N GLU A 269 -2.82 4.96 3.90
CA GLU A 269 -4.27 5.09 3.80
C GLU A 269 -4.78 4.80 2.40
N VAL A 270 -5.96 4.20 2.33
CA VAL A 270 -6.79 4.10 1.12
C VAL A 270 -8.19 4.60 1.47
N THR A 271 -8.66 5.64 0.78
CA THR A 271 -9.99 6.21 1.02
C THR A 271 -11.01 5.73 0.01
N TYR A 272 -12.25 5.58 0.45
CA TYR A 272 -13.39 5.18 -0.37
C TYR A 272 -14.55 6.16 -0.18
N PRO A 273 -15.46 6.27 -1.16
CA PRO A 273 -16.68 7.04 -1.00
C PRO A 273 -17.69 6.31 -0.09
N ALA A 274 -18.82 6.93 0.16
CA ALA A 274 -19.98 6.29 0.79
C ALA A 274 -20.50 5.12 -0.03
N ASP A 275 -21.22 4.19 0.62
CA ASP A 275 -21.62 2.91 0.00
C ASP A 275 -22.53 3.09 -1.24
N ASP A 276 -23.36 4.13 -1.30
CA ASP A 276 -24.23 4.49 -2.41
C ASP A 276 -23.49 5.06 -3.63
N GLU A 277 -22.25 5.56 -3.44
CA GLU A 277 -21.41 6.10 -4.51
C GLU A 277 -20.40 5.09 -5.08
N LEU A 278 -20.25 3.90 -4.46
CA LEU A 278 -19.22 2.91 -4.81
C LEU A 278 -19.28 2.50 -6.28
N ALA A 279 -20.47 2.20 -6.81
CA ALA A 279 -20.63 1.77 -8.20
C ALA A 279 -20.20 2.86 -9.19
N ALA A 280 -20.65 4.10 -8.96
CA ALA A 280 -20.32 5.24 -9.80
C ALA A 280 -18.83 5.56 -9.78
N GLN A 281 -18.18 5.45 -8.60
CA GLN A 281 -16.75 5.65 -8.48
C GLN A 281 -15.95 4.57 -9.23
N ALA A 282 -16.33 3.29 -9.08
CA ALA A 282 -15.65 2.20 -9.76
C ALA A 282 -15.74 2.33 -11.30
N GLU A 283 -16.88 2.78 -11.82
CA GLU A 283 -17.06 3.05 -13.25
C GLU A 283 -16.17 4.20 -13.73
N ARG A 284 -16.18 5.34 -13.03
CA ARG A 284 -15.28 6.47 -13.33
C ARG A 284 -13.81 6.06 -13.36
N ALA A 285 -13.37 5.25 -12.38
CA ALA A 285 -11.98 4.83 -12.29
C ALA A 285 -11.54 3.83 -13.38
N ARG A 286 -12.47 3.11 -14.02
CA ARG A 286 -12.18 2.21 -15.16
C ARG A 286 -12.03 2.96 -16.48
N THR A 287 -12.58 4.16 -16.58
CA THR A 287 -12.48 4.99 -17.80
C THR A 287 -11.01 5.38 -18.06
N THR A 288 -10.56 5.17 -19.30
CA THR A 288 -9.20 5.53 -19.71
C THR A 288 -9.01 7.04 -19.67
N ARG A 289 -8.03 7.52 -18.92
CA ARG A 289 -7.73 8.93 -18.77
C ARG A 289 -7.03 9.50 -19.99
N ARG A 290 -7.38 10.75 -20.34
CA ARG A 290 -6.69 11.60 -21.32
C ARG A 290 -6.45 12.94 -20.66
N LEU A 291 -5.30 13.56 -20.91
CA LEU A 291 -5.08 14.94 -20.48
C LEU A 291 -6.14 15.83 -21.13
N SER A 292 -6.76 16.68 -20.32
CA SER A 292 -7.61 17.75 -20.83
C SER A 292 -6.69 18.78 -21.50
N CYS A 293 -6.98 19.11 -22.77
CA CYS A 293 -6.27 20.17 -23.50
C CYS A 293 -6.63 21.55 -22.94
#